data_722f8898cd8b246c880041bebff67c55
#
_entry.id   722f8898cd8b246c880041bebff67c55
#
_cell.length_a   1.000
_cell.length_b   1.000
_cell.length_c   1.000
_cell.angle_alpha   90.00
_cell.angle_beta   90.00
_cell.angle_gamma   90.00
#
_symmetry.space_group_name_H-M   'P 1'
#
loop_
_entity.id
_entity.type
_entity.pdbx_description
1 polymer ?
#
loop_
_entity_poly.entity_id
_entity_poly.type
_entity_poly.pdbx_seq_one_letter_code
_entity_poly.pdbx_strand_id
1 'polypeptide(L)'
;YEFAFADVNPPVNAWAAWRVYKMTAAKGERDRLFLERAFQKLLLSFTWWVNRKDYEGKNLFSGGFLGLDNIGVFDRSQPLPTGGFLEQADGTAWMAFTCASMLSTAMELARKDAAYEDLASKFFEHFVAICDAINSLGGTGLWDEQDGFYYDQLTLGGTRVPLRVRSAVGIIPLFAVSTLSETVYRKLPGFTRRLKWFLDNRQDLAHYVTFMESPHHPDDTMRLLAIPSRERLVRVLRYVLDEEEFLSPHGVRSLSRVHLAKPYEFPVGGQVYSVRYEPGESQTGLFGGNSNWRGPVWFPLNFLLIEALEKYHHFYRDAVQVECPTGSGQLMNLDQVAQELRRRLARLFQPDAAGRRPCHGGDPRFAADPHWRDLLLFHEYFHGDDGRGLGASHQTGWTALAARIVNDLVKWQESAAGH
;
A
#
# COMPACT_ATOMS: atom_id res chain seq x y z
N TYR A 1 23.61 6.41 -14.92
CA TYR A 1 22.30 6.77 -14.36
C TYR A 1 22.12 8.27 -14.49
N GLU A 2 21.07 8.70 -15.15
CA GLU A 2 20.63 10.09 -15.15
C GLU A 2 19.77 10.37 -13.91
N PHE A 3 19.95 11.55 -13.31
CA PHE A 3 19.11 11.97 -12.20
C PHE A 3 17.80 12.54 -12.74
N ALA A 4 16.71 11.78 -12.59
CA ALA A 4 15.36 12.26 -12.89
C ALA A 4 14.79 12.94 -11.65
N PHE A 5 14.78 14.26 -11.61
CA PHE A 5 14.17 15.02 -10.51
C PHE A 5 12.64 15.08 -10.59
N ALA A 6 12.07 14.62 -11.70
CA ALA A 6 10.64 14.60 -11.94
C ALA A 6 9.98 13.31 -11.43
N ASP A 7 10.69 12.20 -11.46
CA ASP A 7 10.18 10.87 -11.09
C ASP A 7 10.69 10.43 -9.72
N VAL A 8 9.86 9.75 -8.99
CA VAL A 8 10.18 9.27 -7.65
C VAL A 8 9.74 7.83 -7.46
N ASN A 9 10.46 7.14 -6.58
CA ASN A 9 10.03 5.86 -6.04
C ASN A 9 8.98 6.07 -4.93
N PRO A 10 8.20 5.04 -4.59
CA PRO A 10 7.26 5.11 -3.47
C PRO A 10 7.96 5.61 -2.20
N PRO A 11 7.42 6.60 -1.48
CA PRO A 11 8.07 7.20 -0.31
C PRO A 11 7.92 6.32 0.94
N VAL A 12 8.47 5.10 0.90
CA VAL A 12 8.41 4.12 2.00
C VAL A 12 9.44 4.37 3.09
N ASN A 13 10.32 5.36 2.92
CA ASN A 13 11.46 5.61 3.82
C ASN A 13 11.01 5.94 5.25
N ALA A 14 9.92 6.70 5.42
CA ALA A 14 9.40 7.04 6.75
C ALA A 14 8.87 5.80 7.48
N TRP A 15 8.14 4.94 6.78
CA TRP A 15 7.70 3.65 7.29
C TRP A 15 8.89 2.73 7.63
N ALA A 16 9.88 2.63 6.75
CA ALA A 16 11.06 1.80 6.95
C ALA A 16 11.87 2.24 8.19
N ALA A 17 12.14 3.55 8.33
CA ALA A 17 12.84 4.09 9.50
C ALA A 17 12.08 3.80 10.80
N TRP A 18 10.76 3.97 10.80
CA TRP A 18 9.91 3.63 11.94
C TRP A 18 9.94 2.14 12.28
N ARG A 19 9.92 1.25 11.27
CA ARG A 19 10.01 -0.20 11.47
C ARG A 19 11.36 -0.62 12.02
N VAL A 20 12.46 -0.12 11.47
CA VAL A 20 13.82 -0.37 11.97
C VAL A 20 13.93 0.06 13.44
N TYR A 21 13.51 1.28 13.77
CA TYR A 21 13.49 1.76 15.16
C TYR A 21 12.74 0.82 16.10
N LYS A 22 11.59 0.29 15.67
CA LYS A 22 10.78 -0.60 16.50
C LYS A 22 11.36 -2.01 16.63
N MET A 23 12.13 -2.46 15.66
CA MET A 23 12.66 -3.84 15.61
C MET A 23 14.02 -4.00 16.30
N THR A 24 14.78 -2.92 16.43
CA THR A 24 16.18 -2.98 16.94
C THR A 24 16.27 -3.20 18.44
N ALA A 25 15.24 -2.89 19.21
CA ALA A 25 15.24 -3.08 20.66
C ALA A 25 13.83 -3.13 21.24
N ALA A 26 13.71 -3.57 22.49
CA ALA A 26 12.49 -3.53 23.27
C ALA A 26 11.98 -2.08 23.47
N LYS A 27 10.69 -1.92 23.75
CA LYS A 27 10.10 -0.61 24.04
C LYS A 27 10.77 -0.01 25.28
N GLY A 28 11.38 1.17 25.12
CA GLY A 28 12.14 1.85 26.19
C GLY A 28 13.66 1.84 25.99
N GLU A 29 14.18 0.88 25.23
CA GLU A 29 15.61 0.71 24.94
C GLU A 29 15.99 1.10 23.51
N ARG A 30 15.03 1.58 22.73
CA ARG A 30 15.19 1.94 21.32
C ARG A 30 16.06 3.15 21.13
N ASP A 31 16.86 3.15 20.06
CA ASP A 31 17.76 4.25 19.71
C ASP A 31 16.96 5.49 19.23
N ARG A 32 16.71 6.37 20.20
CA ARG A 32 16.02 7.64 19.93
C ARG A 32 16.84 8.55 18.99
N LEU A 33 18.16 8.57 19.13
CA LEU A 33 19.01 9.43 18.30
C LEU A 33 18.95 9.02 16.83
N PHE A 34 18.91 7.71 16.56
CA PHE A 34 18.64 7.21 15.21
C PHE A 34 17.31 7.76 14.68
N LEU A 35 16.24 7.67 15.48
CA LEU A 35 14.92 8.13 15.06
C LEU A 35 14.89 9.64 14.79
N GLU A 36 15.52 10.46 15.62
CA GLU A 36 15.64 11.91 15.43
C GLU A 36 16.41 12.25 14.14
N ARG A 37 17.57 11.62 13.93
CA ARG A 37 18.36 11.84 12.72
C ARG A 37 17.62 11.41 11.44
N ALA A 38 16.92 10.29 11.48
CA ALA A 38 16.08 9.84 10.36
C ALA A 38 14.96 10.83 10.11
N PHE A 39 14.26 11.28 11.16
CA PHE A 39 13.15 12.23 11.05
C PHE A 39 13.56 13.55 10.39
N GLN A 40 14.72 14.14 10.77
CA GLN A 40 15.24 15.36 10.16
C GLN A 40 15.45 15.23 8.66
N LYS A 41 15.99 14.10 8.21
CA LYS A 41 16.19 13.81 6.78
C LYS A 41 14.88 13.60 6.04
N LEU A 42 13.94 12.91 6.68
CA LEU A 42 12.61 12.65 6.13
C LEU A 42 11.77 13.92 5.98
N LEU A 43 11.98 14.93 6.85
CA LEU A 43 11.34 16.24 6.70
C LEU A 43 11.72 16.92 5.39
N LEU A 44 12.98 16.82 4.95
CA LEU A 44 13.42 17.37 3.66
C LEU A 44 12.71 16.67 2.49
N SER A 45 12.64 15.34 2.54
CA SER A 45 11.91 14.54 1.54
C SER A 45 10.42 14.88 1.53
N PHE A 46 9.80 15.02 2.70
CA PHE A 46 8.39 15.38 2.84
C PHE A 46 8.11 16.78 2.24
N THR A 47 8.98 17.77 2.50
CA THR A 47 8.83 19.12 1.96
C THR A 47 8.87 19.11 0.43
N TRP A 48 9.75 18.30 -0.17
CA TRP A 48 9.81 18.12 -1.62
C TRP A 48 8.46 17.59 -2.16
N TRP A 49 7.89 16.57 -1.53
CA TRP A 49 6.61 15.98 -1.91
C TRP A 49 5.44 16.97 -1.77
N VAL A 50 5.35 17.68 -0.66
CA VAL A 50 4.25 18.64 -0.40
C VAL A 50 4.21 19.74 -1.46
N ASN A 51 5.35 20.09 -2.05
CA ASN A 51 5.43 21.07 -3.13
C ASN A 51 5.00 20.52 -4.50
N ARG A 52 4.67 19.23 -4.61
CA ARG A 52 4.22 18.55 -5.84
C ARG A 52 2.72 18.25 -5.82
N LYS A 53 1.96 19.16 -5.28
CA LYS A 53 0.50 19.11 -5.36
C LYS A 53 0.02 19.27 -6.80
N ASP A 54 -1.22 18.84 -7.01
CA ASP A 54 -1.97 19.08 -8.23
C ASP A 54 -2.00 20.57 -8.61
N TYR A 55 -2.28 20.84 -9.86
CA TYR A 55 -2.35 22.20 -10.42
C TYR A 55 -3.28 23.12 -9.64
N GLU A 56 -4.37 22.60 -9.09
CA GLU A 56 -5.37 23.35 -8.33
C GLU A 56 -5.03 23.47 -6.84
N GLY A 57 -3.95 22.84 -6.35
CA GLY A 57 -3.53 22.85 -4.96
C GLY A 57 -4.46 22.12 -3.99
N LYS A 58 -5.25 21.18 -4.49
CA LYS A 58 -6.30 20.45 -3.76
C LYS A 58 -5.82 19.26 -2.94
N ASN A 59 -4.51 19.06 -2.80
CA ASN A 59 -3.87 17.94 -2.11
C ASN A 59 -4.03 16.57 -2.80
N LEU A 60 -4.21 16.55 -4.10
CA LEU A 60 -3.91 15.41 -4.94
C LEU A 60 -2.44 15.46 -5.34
N PHE A 61 -1.83 14.32 -5.60
CA PHE A 61 -0.40 14.24 -5.87
C PHE A 61 -0.13 13.38 -7.10
N SER A 62 0.88 13.78 -7.86
CA SER A 62 1.43 12.99 -8.93
C SER A 62 2.93 12.83 -8.70
N GLY A 63 3.42 11.60 -8.75
CA GLY A 63 4.81 11.26 -8.52
C GLY A 63 5.48 10.60 -9.71
N GLY A 64 4.93 10.76 -10.91
CA GLY A 64 5.43 10.09 -12.09
C GLY A 64 5.19 8.58 -12.02
N PHE A 65 6.16 7.76 -12.39
CA PHE A 65 6.00 6.30 -12.47
C PHE A 65 5.84 5.60 -11.10
N LEU A 66 6.34 6.18 -10.00
CA LEU A 66 6.21 5.65 -8.63
C LEU A 66 6.64 4.18 -8.48
N GLY A 67 7.64 3.74 -9.25
CA GLY A 67 8.12 2.37 -9.28
C GLY A 67 7.16 1.36 -9.91
N LEU A 68 6.05 1.80 -10.51
CA LEU A 68 5.04 0.97 -11.16
C LEU A 68 5.12 1.13 -12.69
N ASP A 69 6.23 0.75 -13.28
CA ASP A 69 6.69 1.15 -14.61
C ASP A 69 5.61 1.12 -15.69
N ASN A 70 5.00 -0.03 -15.95
CA ASN A 70 4.05 -0.23 -17.04
C ASN A 70 2.59 -0.39 -16.59
N ILE A 71 2.24 0.01 -15.36
CA ILE A 71 0.92 -0.29 -14.77
C ILE A 71 -0.24 0.45 -15.43
N GLY A 72 0.02 1.63 -15.98
CA GLY A 72 -0.98 2.49 -16.59
C GLY A 72 -1.09 2.34 -18.11
N VAL A 73 -1.99 3.11 -18.71
CA VAL A 73 -2.15 3.22 -20.17
C VAL A 73 -1.07 4.09 -20.81
N PHE A 74 -0.52 5.04 -20.04
CA PHE A 74 0.54 5.95 -20.46
C PHE A 74 1.82 5.67 -19.69
N ASP A 75 2.95 6.06 -20.30
CA ASP A 75 4.21 6.18 -19.58
C ASP A 75 4.10 7.34 -18.58
N ARG A 76 4.07 7.01 -17.29
CA ARG A 76 3.83 7.97 -16.21
C ARG A 76 5.02 8.91 -15.97
N SER A 77 6.21 8.63 -16.53
CA SER A 77 7.39 9.49 -16.45
C SER A 77 7.49 10.50 -17.60
N GLN A 78 6.66 10.34 -18.63
CA GLN A 78 6.66 11.20 -19.80
C GLN A 78 5.48 12.19 -19.78
N PRO A 79 5.60 13.32 -20.48
CA PRO A 79 4.46 14.18 -20.72
C PRO A 79 3.31 13.38 -21.36
N LEU A 80 2.10 13.61 -20.89
CA LEU A 80 0.93 12.90 -21.41
C LEU A 80 0.74 13.20 -22.90
N PRO A 81 0.55 12.18 -23.75
CA PRO A 81 0.33 12.38 -25.21
C PRO A 81 -0.96 13.14 -25.50
N THR A 82 -1.86 13.21 -24.51
CA THR A 82 -3.13 13.91 -24.55
C THR A 82 -3.02 15.38 -24.17
N GLY A 83 -1.89 15.82 -23.60
CA GLY A 83 -1.87 17.01 -22.77
C GLY A 83 -2.68 16.83 -21.47
N GLY A 84 -2.90 17.88 -20.73
CA GLY A 84 -3.64 17.84 -19.46
C GLY A 84 -2.81 17.28 -18.29
N PHE A 85 -3.51 16.74 -17.27
CA PHE A 85 -2.89 16.29 -16.01
C PHE A 85 -3.42 14.92 -15.62
N LEU A 86 -2.53 14.10 -15.04
CA LEU A 86 -2.89 12.82 -14.42
C LEU A 86 -2.85 12.95 -12.89
N GLU A 87 -4.01 12.86 -12.28
CA GLU A 87 -4.16 12.80 -10.83
C GLU A 87 -4.06 11.34 -10.40
N GLN A 88 -3.05 11.00 -9.59
CA GLN A 88 -2.70 9.62 -9.28
C GLN A 88 -3.26 9.17 -7.94
N ALA A 89 -4.00 8.06 -7.93
CA ALA A 89 -4.55 7.48 -6.69
C ALA A 89 -3.43 6.93 -5.80
N ASP A 90 -2.45 6.24 -6.37
CA ASP A 90 -1.29 5.75 -5.63
C ASP A 90 -0.38 6.89 -5.15
N GLY A 91 -0.08 7.89 -5.99
CA GLY A 91 0.72 9.06 -5.61
C GLY A 91 0.13 9.80 -4.41
N THR A 92 -1.18 10.03 -4.46
CA THR A 92 -1.92 10.66 -3.37
C THR A 92 -1.93 9.80 -2.10
N ALA A 93 -2.15 8.49 -2.25
CA ALA A 93 -2.15 7.56 -1.14
C ALA A 93 -0.77 7.39 -0.48
N TRP A 94 0.31 7.38 -1.27
CA TRP A 94 1.68 7.35 -0.74
C TRP A 94 1.99 8.56 0.14
N MET A 95 1.46 9.73 -0.21
CA MET A 95 1.62 10.91 0.64
C MET A 95 0.87 10.77 1.97
N ALA A 96 -0.35 10.25 1.97
CA ALA A 96 -1.07 9.95 3.20
C ALA A 96 -0.32 8.89 4.05
N PHE A 97 0.20 7.84 3.42
CA PHE A 97 1.02 6.82 4.09
C PHE A 97 2.27 7.41 4.75
N THR A 98 2.93 8.35 4.06
CA THR A 98 4.08 9.08 4.60
C THR A 98 3.66 9.94 5.79
N CYS A 99 2.56 10.69 5.68
CA CYS A 99 2.01 11.50 6.78
C CYS A 99 1.71 10.64 8.01
N ALA A 100 1.07 9.46 7.85
CA ALA A 100 0.78 8.54 8.95
C ALA A 100 2.06 8.01 9.63
N SER A 101 3.09 7.72 8.85
CA SER A 101 4.39 7.26 9.36
C SER A 101 5.15 8.36 10.09
N MET A 102 5.16 9.57 9.53
CA MET A 102 5.79 10.76 10.15
C MET A 102 5.03 11.20 11.41
N LEU A 103 3.70 11.12 11.42
CA LEU A 103 2.88 11.36 12.60
C LEU A 103 3.28 10.40 13.74
N SER A 104 3.35 9.10 13.46
CA SER A 104 3.75 8.10 14.44
C SER A 104 5.15 8.38 15.02
N THR A 105 6.08 8.77 14.16
CA THR A 105 7.45 9.13 14.56
C THR A 105 7.48 10.41 15.40
N ALA A 106 6.78 11.45 14.96
CA ALA A 106 6.70 12.73 15.70
C ALA A 106 6.09 12.55 17.08
N MET A 107 5.02 11.75 17.21
CA MET A 107 4.39 11.43 18.50
C MET A 107 5.34 10.67 19.45
N GLU A 108 6.15 9.76 18.94
CA GLU A 108 7.16 9.07 19.77
C GLU A 108 8.25 10.04 20.23
N LEU A 109 8.72 10.94 19.36
CA LEU A 109 9.70 11.96 19.70
C LEU A 109 9.12 13.01 20.66
N ALA A 110 7.87 13.38 20.50
CA ALA A 110 7.16 14.34 21.36
C ALA A 110 7.04 13.88 22.82
N ARG A 111 7.16 12.59 23.11
CA ARG A 111 7.15 12.07 24.49
C ARG A 111 8.26 12.65 25.38
N LYS A 112 9.34 13.15 24.79
CA LYS A 112 10.48 13.74 25.52
C LYS A 112 10.77 15.19 25.12
N ASP A 113 10.29 15.64 23.97
CA ASP A 113 10.50 16.99 23.47
C ASP A 113 9.20 17.51 22.82
N ALA A 114 8.55 18.45 23.50
CA ALA A 114 7.27 19.03 23.09
C ALA A 114 7.32 19.75 21.73
N ALA A 115 8.49 20.14 21.23
CA ALA A 115 8.62 20.74 19.90
C ALA A 115 8.11 19.82 18.77
N TYR A 116 8.12 18.52 18.97
CA TYR A 116 7.58 17.55 18.01
C TYR A 116 6.04 17.46 18.00
N GLU A 117 5.34 18.04 18.99
CA GLU A 117 3.87 18.05 19.01
C GLU A 117 3.29 18.89 17.86
N ASP A 118 3.94 20.00 17.53
CA ASP A 118 3.53 20.85 16.39
C ASP A 118 3.72 20.12 15.06
N LEU A 119 4.80 19.36 14.93
CA LEU A 119 5.05 18.54 13.75
C LEU A 119 4.05 17.38 13.65
N ALA A 120 3.71 16.73 14.76
CA ALA A 120 2.66 15.72 14.81
C ALA A 120 1.32 16.30 14.33
N SER A 121 0.95 17.49 14.82
CA SER A 121 -0.26 18.20 14.40
C SER A 121 -0.26 18.49 12.90
N LYS A 122 0.87 18.94 12.36
CA LYS A 122 1.03 19.22 10.93
C LYS A 122 0.84 17.96 10.07
N PHE A 123 1.45 16.83 10.44
CA PHE A 123 1.27 15.57 9.68
C PHE A 123 -0.16 15.05 9.78
N PHE A 124 -0.82 15.21 10.91
CA PHE A 124 -2.23 14.90 11.06
C PHE A 124 -3.09 15.74 10.10
N GLU A 125 -2.91 17.07 10.08
CA GLU A 125 -3.66 17.97 9.20
C GLU A 125 -3.45 17.66 7.71
N HIS A 126 -2.20 17.38 7.30
CA HIS A 126 -1.92 16.94 5.94
C HIS A 126 -2.59 15.61 5.59
N PHE A 127 -2.53 14.63 6.50
CA PHE A 127 -3.21 13.34 6.31
C PHE A 127 -4.69 13.53 6.05
N VAL A 128 -5.37 14.33 6.88
CA VAL A 128 -6.80 14.61 6.76
C VAL A 128 -7.12 15.32 5.44
N ALA A 129 -6.35 16.33 5.07
CA ALA A 129 -6.55 17.05 3.83
C ALA A 129 -6.38 16.16 2.59
N ILE A 130 -5.47 15.19 2.64
CA ILE A 130 -5.30 14.20 1.57
C ILE A 130 -6.47 13.20 1.54
N CYS A 131 -6.96 12.77 2.71
CA CYS A 131 -8.13 11.88 2.77
C CYS A 131 -9.37 12.53 2.18
N ASP A 132 -9.60 13.81 2.45
CA ASP A 132 -10.67 14.58 1.81
C ASP A 132 -10.48 14.62 0.30
N ALA A 133 -9.30 14.99 -0.16
CA ALA A 133 -8.98 15.10 -1.57
C ALA A 133 -9.24 13.80 -2.36
N ILE A 134 -8.74 12.67 -1.87
CA ILE A 134 -8.86 11.39 -2.58
C ILE A 134 -10.29 10.82 -2.55
N ASN A 135 -11.09 11.19 -1.53
CA ASN A 135 -12.41 10.58 -1.33
C ASN A 135 -13.57 11.36 -1.95
N SER A 136 -13.48 12.68 -2.07
CA SER A 136 -14.69 13.44 -2.40
C SER A 136 -14.49 14.68 -3.26
N LEU A 137 -13.65 15.53 -2.86
CA LEU A 137 -13.31 16.79 -3.53
C LEU A 137 -14.37 17.36 -4.47
N GLY A 138 -15.52 17.79 -3.96
CA GLY A 138 -16.55 18.43 -4.77
C GLY A 138 -17.04 17.58 -5.94
N GLY A 139 -17.08 16.25 -5.76
CA GLY A 139 -17.45 15.28 -6.79
C GLY A 139 -16.29 14.87 -7.71
N THR A 140 -15.04 15.14 -7.33
CA THR A 140 -13.86 14.92 -8.17
C THR A 140 -12.77 14.09 -7.51
N GLY A 141 -13.09 13.43 -6.41
CA GLY A 141 -12.18 12.45 -5.76
C GLY A 141 -11.82 11.30 -6.69
N LEU A 142 -10.81 10.55 -6.30
CA LEU A 142 -10.28 9.42 -7.08
C LEU A 142 -11.05 8.11 -6.82
N TRP A 143 -12.12 8.18 -6.03
CA TRP A 143 -13.03 7.08 -5.78
C TRP A 143 -14.11 6.98 -6.84
N ASP A 144 -14.26 5.83 -7.46
CA ASP A 144 -15.37 5.53 -8.36
C ASP A 144 -16.50 4.85 -7.58
N GLU A 145 -17.62 5.55 -7.42
CA GLU A 145 -18.74 5.05 -6.62
C GLU A 145 -19.47 3.87 -7.27
N GLN A 146 -19.49 3.84 -8.61
CA GLN A 146 -20.13 2.76 -9.34
C GLN A 146 -19.35 1.44 -9.17
N ASP A 147 -18.05 1.49 -9.45
CA ASP A 147 -17.19 0.31 -9.34
C ASP A 147 -16.82 -0.04 -7.88
N GLY A 148 -16.75 0.96 -6.99
CA GLY A 148 -16.28 0.76 -5.63
C GLY A 148 -14.78 0.52 -5.55
N PHE A 149 -14.03 1.30 -6.32
CA PHE A 149 -12.57 1.18 -6.43
C PHE A 149 -11.93 2.55 -6.64
N TYR A 150 -10.63 2.70 -6.35
CA TYR A 150 -9.87 3.91 -6.61
C TYR A 150 -9.20 3.85 -7.98
N TYR A 151 -9.26 4.95 -8.74
CA TYR A 151 -8.66 5.07 -10.05
C TYR A 151 -7.91 6.38 -10.22
N ASP A 152 -6.88 6.36 -11.06
CA ASP A 152 -6.30 7.59 -11.59
C ASP A 152 -7.33 8.36 -12.41
N GLN A 153 -7.22 9.69 -12.40
CA GLN A 153 -8.07 10.55 -13.23
C GLN A 153 -7.23 11.39 -14.19
N LEU A 154 -7.66 11.39 -15.43
CA LEU A 154 -7.11 12.24 -16.47
C LEU A 154 -7.96 13.50 -16.62
N THR A 155 -7.35 14.68 -16.45
CA THR A 155 -8.00 15.97 -16.68
C THR A 155 -7.63 16.50 -18.04
N LEU A 156 -8.63 16.61 -18.95
CA LEU A 156 -8.48 17.09 -20.33
C LEU A 156 -9.45 18.25 -20.57
N GLY A 157 -8.94 19.45 -20.89
CA GLY A 157 -9.79 20.59 -21.22
C GLY A 157 -10.86 20.92 -20.16
N GLY A 158 -10.56 20.68 -18.88
CA GLY A 158 -11.51 20.85 -17.78
C GLY A 158 -12.46 19.66 -17.53
N THR A 159 -12.42 18.63 -18.38
CA THR A 159 -13.18 17.39 -18.17
C THR A 159 -12.31 16.35 -17.46
N ARG A 160 -12.86 15.67 -16.46
CA ARG A 160 -12.21 14.58 -15.73
C ARG A 160 -12.70 13.23 -16.19
N VAL A 161 -11.76 12.35 -16.52
CA VAL A 161 -12.02 11.01 -17.02
C VAL A 161 -11.31 9.99 -16.14
N PRO A 162 -12.05 9.11 -15.42
CA PRO A 162 -11.42 8.06 -14.64
C PRO A 162 -10.81 7.01 -15.57
N LEU A 163 -9.56 6.67 -15.33
CA LEU A 163 -8.86 5.58 -16.01
C LEU A 163 -9.14 4.27 -15.24
N ARG A 164 -10.23 3.58 -15.61
CA ARG A 164 -10.71 2.39 -14.89
C ARG A 164 -9.84 1.14 -15.12
N VAL A 165 -8.55 1.29 -14.90
CA VAL A 165 -7.59 0.17 -14.87
C VAL A 165 -7.59 -0.43 -13.47
N ARG A 166 -8.16 -1.61 -13.32
CA ARG A 166 -8.23 -2.29 -12.02
C ARG A 166 -6.87 -2.89 -11.67
N SER A 167 -6.06 -2.13 -10.93
CA SER A 167 -4.65 -2.40 -10.65
C SER A 167 -4.26 -2.08 -9.21
N ALA A 168 -3.02 -2.37 -8.83
CA ALA A 168 -2.44 -2.03 -7.53
C ALA A 168 -2.55 -0.53 -7.20
N VAL A 169 -2.63 0.35 -8.20
CA VAL A 169 -2.88 1.79 -8.01
C VAL A 169 -4.08 2.04 -7.10
N GLY A 170 -5.18 1.30 -7.31
CA GLY A 170 -6.38 1.42 -6.49
C GLY A 170 -6.38 0.62 -5.19
N ILE A 171 -5.36 -0.22 -4.95
CA ILE A 171 -5.16 -0.96 -3.69
C ILE A 171 -4.30 -0.15 -2.72
N ILE A 172 -3.33 0.60 -3.20
CA ILE A 172 -2.39 1.40 -2.39
C ILE A 172 -3.09 2.35 -1.40
N PRO A 173 -4.26 2.96 -1.69
CA PRO A 173 -5.01 3.73 -0.69
C PRO A 173 -5.31 3.00 0.62
N LEU A 174 -5.38 1.68 0.62
CA LEU A 174 -5.58 0.88 1.82
C LEU A 174 -4.36 0.90 2.77
N PHE A 175 -3.16 1.18 2.25
CA PHE A 175 -1.93 1.19 3.06
C PHE A 175 -1.84 2.40 3.99
N ALA A 176 -2.51 3.50 3.63
CA ALA A 176 -2.54 4.72 4.42
C ALA A 176 -3.50 4.57 5.61
N VAL A 177 -3.09 3.78 6.58
CA VAL A 177 -3.84 3.49 7.80
C VAL A 177 -2.94 3.56 9.03
N SER A 178 -3.45 4.22 10.09
CA SER A 178 -2.79 4.29 11.40
C SER A 178 -3.83 4.32 12.51
N THR A 179 -3.48 3.79 13.68
CA THR A 179 -4.30 3.87 14.89
C THR A 179 -3.69 4.84 15.87
N LEU A 180 -4.52 5.69 16.48
CA LEU A 180 -4.16 6.63 17.52
C LEU A 180 -4.81 6.21 18.83
N SER A 181 -3.99 5.74 19.78
CA SER A 181 -4.45 5.40 21.13
C SER A 181 -4.56 6.67 21.96
N GLU A 182 -5.67 6.81 22.68
CA GLU A 182 -5.93 7.95 23.55
C GLU A 182 -4.90 8.05 24.68
N THR A 183 -4.46 6.91 25.23
CA THR A 183 -3.41 6.87 26.26
C THR A 183 -2.08 7.43 25.77
N VAL A 184 -1.84 7.43 24.46
CA VAL A 184 -0.64 8.00 23.86
C VAL A 184 -0.80 9.50 23.68
N TYR A 185 -1.85 9.96 22.98
CA TYR A 185 -1.96 11.38 22.66
C TYR A 185 -2.38 12.25 23.85
N ARG A 186 -3.07 11.73 24.88
CA ARG A 186 -3.31 12.45 26.14
C ARG A 186 -2.04 12.92 26.85
N LYS A 187 -0.91 12.25 26.60
CA LYS A 187 0.42 12.65 27.12
C LYS A 187 1.07 13.77 26.31
N LEU A 188 0.43 14.22 25.25
CA LEU A 188 0.87 15.25 24.32
C LEU A 188 -0.16 16.40 24.32
N PRO A 189 -0.10 17.32 25.30
CA PRO A 189 -1.16 18.31 25.53
C PRO A 189 -1.30 19.30 24.36
N GLY A 190 -0.23 19.67 23.69
CA GLY A 190 -0.25 20.55 22.51
C GLY A 190 -0.97 19.87 21.34
N PHE A 191 -0.57 18.63 21.01
CA PHE A 191 -1.22 17.84 19.98
C PHE A 191 -2.70 17.59 20.29
N THR A 192 -3.03 17.22 21.54
CA THR A 192 -4.42 16.96 21.97
C THR A 192 -5.31 18.19 21.79
N ARG A 193 -4.85 19.38 22.18
CA ARG A 193 -5.57 20.63 21.96
C ARG A 193 -5.82 20.91 20.49
N ARG A 194 -4.79 20.71 19.64
CA ARG A 194 -4.90 20.94 18.21
C ARG A 194 -5.83 19.95 17.55
N LEU A 195 -5.72 18.66 17.91
CA LEU A 195 -6.62 17.60 17.46
C LEU A 195 -8.09 17.92 17.80
N LYS A 196 -8.35 18.29 19.07
CA LYS A 196 -9.70 18.68 19.51
C LYS A 196 -10.22 19.88 18.74
N TRP A 197 -9.41 20.94 18.64
CA TRP A 197 -9.77 22.12 17.86
C TRP A 197 -10.13 21.77 16.42
N PHE A 198 -9.34 20.92 15.79
CA PHE A 198 -9.57 20.48 14.42
C PHE A 198 -10.90 19.74 14.28
N LEU A 199 -11.19 18.80 15.18
CA LEU A 199 -12.44 18.04 15.16
C LEU A 199 -13.66 18.96 15.40
N ASP A 200 -13.54 19.94 16.28
CA ASP A 200 -14.63 20.86 16.63
C ASP A 200 -14.88 21.90 15.51
N ASN A 201 -13.84 22.32 14.76
CA ASN A 201 -13.91 23.47 13.85
C ASN A 201 -13.79 23.11 12.35
N ARG A 202 -13.35 21.89 12.00
CA ARG A 202 -13.18 21.44 10.63
C ARG A 202 -14.03 20.19 10.36
N GLN A 203 -15.32 20.28 10.68
CA GLN A 203 -16.28 19.18 10.44
C GLN A 203 -16.40 18.85 8.96
N ASP A 204 -16.17 19.81 8.07
CA ASP A 204 -16.06 19.65 6.62
C ASP A 204 -15.00 18.62 6.24
N LEU A 205 -13.85 18.63 6.91
CA LEU A 205 -12.75 17.68 6.67
C LEU A 205 -12.88 16.41 7.52
N ALA A 206 -13.35 16.54 8.77
CA ALA A 206 -13.51 15.39 9.65
C ALA A 206 -14.55 14.40 9.15
N HIS A 207 -15.51 14.87 8.35
CA HIS A 207 -16.57 14.02 7.76
C HIS A 207 -16.04 12.92 6.81
N TYR A 208 -14.94 13.19 6.11
CA TYR A 208 -14.34 12.24 5.14
C TYR A 208 -13.24 11.36 5.72
N VAL A 209 -12.77 11.68 6.91
CA VAL A 209 -11.80 10.86 7.62
C VAL A 209 -12.55 9.79 8.38
N THR A 210 -12.18 8.54 8.17
CA THR A 210 -12.66 7.45 9.00
C THR A 210 -12.02 7.54 10.39
N PHE A 211 -12.49 8.56 11.12
CA PHE A 211 -12.06 8.86 12.47
C PHE A 211 -13.15 8.38 13.40
N MET A 212 -13.11 7.11 13.76
CA MET A 212 -14.11 6.49 14.61
C MET A 212 -13.51 6.13 15.96
N GLU A 213 -14.29 6.35 17.02
CA GLU A 213 -13.99 5.79 18.33
C GLU A 213 -14.22 4.27 18.27
N SER A 214 -13.23 3.50 18.70
CA SER A 214 -13.41 2.06 18.78
C SER A 214 -14.19 1.70 20.05
N PRO A 215 -15.35 1.06 19.95
CA PRO A 215 -16.10 0.59 21.11
C PRO A 215 -15.45 -0.63 21.79
N HIS A 216 -14.38 -1.19 21.19
CA HIS A 216 -13.81 -2.48 21.58
C HIS A 216 -12.54 -2.39 22.46
N HIS A 217 -12.15 -1.19 22.87
CA HIS A 217 -11.06 -0.97 23.84
C HIS A 217 -11.61 -0.22 25.06
N PRO A 218 -12.19 -0.91 26.06
CA PRO A 218 -12.85 -0.26 27.19
C PRO A 218 -11.92 0.60 28.04
N ASP A 219 -10.61 0.30 28.03
CA ASP A 219 -9.60 1.02 28.81
C ASP A 219 -8.81 2.07 27.98
N ASP A 220 -8.97 2.11 26.66
CA ASP A 220 -8.25 3.01 25.76
C ASP A 220 -9.08 3.30 24.51
N THR A 221 -9.62 4.48 24.40
CA THR A 221 -10.30 4.92 23.19
C THR A 221 -9.30 5.02 22.05
N MET A 222 -9.50 4.20 21.04
CA MET A 222 -8.65 4.16 19.86
C MET A 222 -9.34 4.85 18.68
N ARG A 223 -8.58 5.62 17.92
CA ARG A 223 -9.06 6.28 16.71
C ARG A 223 -8.34 5.72 15.50
N LEU A 224 -9.07 5.58 14.40
CA LEU A 224 -8.54 5.12 13.12
C LEU A 224 -8.36 6.32 12.19
N LEU A 225 -7.15 6.48 11.67
CA LEU A 225 -6.83 7.32 10.53
C LEU A 225 -6.69 6.42 9.32
N ALA A 226 -7.55 6.55 8.32
CA ALA A 226 -7.51 5.75 7.10
C ALA A 226 -8.11 6.52 5.92
N ILE A 227 -7.61 6.26 4.71
CA ILE A 227 -8.23 6.80 3.49
C ILE A 227 -9.62 6.20 3.26
N PRO A 228 -9.80 4.86 3.19
CA PRO A 228 -11.12 4.31 2.95
C PRO A 228 -11.98 4.31 4.21
N SER A 229 -13.27 4.61 4.06
CA SER A 229 -14.27 4.27 5.06
C SER A 229 -14.37 2.74 5.21
N ARG A 230 -15.04 2.28 6.27
CA ARG A 230 -15.34 0.85 6.45
C ARG A 230 -16.00 0.22 5.22
N GLU A 231 -16.98 0.90 4.67
CA GLU A 231 -17.70 0.44 3.47
C GLU A 231 -16.77 0.35 2.26
N ARG A 232 -15.99 1.40 1.99
CA ARG A 232 -15.06 1.44 0.87
C ARG A 232 -13.96 0.39 1.01
N LEU A 233 -13.44 0.18 2.22
CA LEU A 233 -12.49 -0.90 2.51
C LEU A 233 -13.07 -2.26 2.09
N VAL A 234 -14.30 -2.58 2.52
CA VAL A 234 -14.95 -3.85 2.18
C VAL A 234 -15.19 -3.97 0.67
N ARG A 235 -15.58 -2.89 -0.02
CA ARG A 235 -15.80 -2.88 -1.48
C ARG A 235 -14.49 -3.16 -2.23
N VAL A 236 -13.37 -2.54 -1.85
CA VAL A 236 -12.07 -2.80 -2.48
C VAL A 236 -11.62 -4.24 -2.20
N LEU A 237 -11.78 -4.73 -0.95
CA LEU A 237 -11.38 -6.08 -0.59
C LEU A 237 -12.15 -7.16 -1.35
N ARG A 238 -13.38 -6.92 -1.81
CA ARG A 238 -14.10 -7.86 -2.68
C ARG A 238 -13.34 -8.17 -3.96
N TYR A 239 -12.68 -7.16 -4.57
CA TYR A 239 -11.84 -7.38 -5.75
C TYR A 239 -10.49 -8.01 -5.38
N VAL A 240 -9.87 -7.50 -4.31
CA VAL A 240 -8.54 -7.97 -3.87
C VAL A 240 -8.56 -9.45 -3.51
N LEU A 241 -9.66 -9.94 -2.94
CA LEU A 241 -9.83 -11.32 -2.49
C LEU A 241 -10.58 -12.22 -3.49
N ASP A 242 -10.85 -11.73 -4.69
CA ASP A 242 -11.47 -12.50 -5.77
C ASP A 242 -10.38 -13.17 -6.63
N GLU A 243 -10.49 -14.49 -6.81
CA GLU A 243 -9.53 -15.29 -7.57
C GLU A 243 -9.58 -15.02 -9.08
N GLU A 244 -10.74 -14.56 -9.59
CA GLU A 244 -10.88 -14.09 -10.99
C GLU A 244 -10.35 -12.67 -11.19
N GLU A 245 -10.03 -11.97 -10.09
CA GLU A 245 -9.48 -10.63 -10.11
C GLU A 245 -8.02 -10.63 -9.63
N PHE A 246 -7.79 -10.27 -8.36
CA PHE A 246 -6.45 -10.06 -7.84
C PHE A 246 -5.88 -11.25 -7.05
N LEU A 247 -6.71 -12.07 -6.42
CA LEU A 247 -6.21 -13.12 -5.55
C LEU A 247 -5.66 -14.28 -6.36
N SER A 248 -4.37 -14.58 -6.20
CA SER A 248 -3.73 -15.74 -6.81
C SER A 248 -3.38 -16.80 -5.76
N PRO A 249 -3.02 -18.02 -6.17
CA PRO A 249 -2.49 -19.02 -5.23
C PRO A 249 -1.22 -18.56 -4.48
N HIS A 250 -0.56 -17.50 -4.95
CA HIS A 250 0.75 -17.04 -4.51
C HIS A 250 0.75 -15.60 -3.93
N GLY A 251 -0.42 -14.99 -3.73
CA GLY A 251 -0.59 -13.64 -3.22
C GLY A 251 -1.50 -12.77 -4.09
N VAL A 252 -1.42 -11.46 -3.90
CA VAL A 252 -2.24 -10.48 -4.64
C VAL A 252 -1.46 -10.00 -5.87
N ARG A 253 -2.11 -10.10 -7.03
CA ARG A 253 -1.60 -9.63 -8.33
C ARG A 253 -1.54 -8.10 -8.38
N SER A 254 -0.63 -7.57 -9.17
CA SER A 254 -0.51 -6.11 -9.39
C SER A 254 -1.56 -5.54 -10.37
N LEU A 255 -2.14 -6.37 -11.22
CA LEU A 255 -3.26 -6.04 -12.11
C LEU A 255 -4.32 -7.13 -12.03
N SER A 256 -5.59 -6.75 -12.09
CA SER A 256 -6.69 -7.71 -12.11
C SER A 256 -6.65 -8.59 -13.36
N ARG A 257 -6.90 -9.89 -13.15
CA ARG A 257 -7.00 -10.89 -14.21
C ARG A 257 -8.17 -10.64 -15.17
N VAL A 258 -9.16 -9.86 -14.78
CA VAL A 258 -10.28 -9.48 -15.65
C VAL A 258 -9.78 -8.83 -16.96
N HIS A 259 -8.63 -8.14 -16.91
CA HIS A 259 -8.02 -7.53 -18.09
C HIS A 259 -7.36 -8.53 -19.06
N LEU A 260 -7.39 -9.84 -18.77
CA LEU A 260 -7.04 -10.87 -19.74
C LEU A 260 -8.13 -11.01 -20.81
N ALA A 261 -9.38 -11.15 -20.37
CA ALA A 261 -10.52 -11.32 -21.28
C ALA A 261 -11.03 -9.97 -21.81
N LYS A 262 -10.89 -8.89 -21.00
CA LYS A 262 -11.36 -7.54 -21.33
C LYS A 262 -10.25 -6.52 -21.06
N PRO A 263 -9.27 -6.37 -21.97
CA PRO A 263 -8.26 -5.33 -21.86
C PRO A 263 -8.91 -3.95 -21.69
N TYR A 264 -8.28 -3.09 -20.90
CA TYR A 264 -8.69 -1.69 -20.82
C TYR A 264 -8.14 -0.94 -22.02
N GLU A 265 -8.98 -0.22 -22.74
CA GLU A 265 -8.63 0.56 -23.93
C GLU A 265 -9.02 2.01 -23.74
N PHE A 266 -8.10 2.91 -24.11
CA PHE A 266 -8.30 4.35 -24.05
C PHE A 266 -7.95 4.96 -25.42
N PRO A 267 -8.95 5.25 -26.27
CA PRO A 267 -8.74 5.88 -27.56
C PRO A 267 -8.56 7.39 -27.39
N VAL A 268 -7.46 7.94 -27.89
CA VAL A 268 -7.18 9.37 -27.89
C VAL A 268 -6.20 9.75 -29.01
N GLY A 269 -6.43 10.88 -29.67
CA GLY A 269 -5.54 11.39 -30.72
C GLY A 269 -5.37 10.45 -31.91
N GLY A 270 -6.35 9.60 -32.20
CA GLY A 270 -6.27 8.61 -33.29
C GLY A 270 -5.45 7.36 -32.94
N GLN A 271 -4.99 7.23 -31.72
CA GLN A 271 -4.30 6.05 -31.19
C GLN A 271 -5.15 5.38 -30.10
N VAL A 272 -4.96 4.07 -29.92
CA VAL A 272 -5.57 3.31 -28.83
C VAL A 272 -4.47 2.87 -27.87
N TYR A 273 -4.54 3.37 -26.65
CA TYR A 273 -3.68 2.96 -25.56
C TYR A 273 -4.35 1.83 -24.78
N SER A 274 -3.63 0.77 -24.43
CA SER A 274 -4.24 -0.38 -23.78
C SER A 274 -3.44 -0.92 -22.62
N VAL A 275 -4.16 -1.50 -21.64
CA VAL A 275 -3.60 -2.30 -20.56
C VAL A 275 -4.24 -3.67 -20.58
N ARG A 276 -3.42 -4.71 -20.67
CA ARG A 276 -3.82 -6.11 -20.65
C ARG A 276 -3.16 -6.83 -19.49
N TYR A 277 -3.82 -7.86 -18.97
CA TYR A 277 -3.23 -8.75 -17.98
C TYR A 277 -2.08 -9.58 -18.59
N GLU A 278 -0.90 -9.47 -18.00
CA GLU A 278 0.33 -10.12 -18.41
C GLU A 278 1.01 -10.70 -17.15
N PRO A 279 0.71 -11.94 -16.75
CA PRO A 279 1.16 -12.49 -15.47
C PRO A 279 2.66 -12.79 -15.41
N GLY A 280 3.34 -12.82 -16.54
CA GLY A 280 4.76 -13.11 -16.70
C GLY A 280 5.63 -11.86 -16.82
N GLU A 281 6.65 -11.94 -17.66
CA GLU A 281 7.50 -10.80 -17.98
C GLU A 281 6.78 -9.79 -18.88
N SER A 282 7.22 -8.53 -18.86
CA SER A 282 6.62 -7.46 -19.64
C SER A 282 6.68 -7.75 -21.15
N GLN A 283 5.58 -7.47 -21.83
CA GLN A 283 5.48 -7.50 -23.29
C GLN A 283 5.43 -6.07 -23.88
N THR A 284 5.64 -5.05 -23.05
CA THR A 284 5.64 -3.65 -23.45
C THR A 284 7.05 -3.06 -23.41
N GLY A 285 7.32 -2.06 -24.25
CA GLY A 285 8.57 -1.29 -24.21
C GLY A 285 8.60 -0.16 -23.18
N LEU A 286 7.55 0.00 -22.36
CA LEU A 286 7.51 1.03 -21.33
C LEU A 286 8.62 0.77 -20.30
N PHE A 287 9.39 1.81 -19.99
CA PHE A 287 10.54 1.77 -19.06
C PHE A 287 11.58 0.66 -19.35
N GLY A 288 11.82 0.34 -20.62
CA GLY A 288 12.77 -0.69 -21.00
C GLY A 288 12.30 -2.12 -20.81
N GLY A 289 11.11 -2.36 -20.28
CA GLY A 289 10.45 -3.66 -20.21
C GLY A 289 11.04 -4.67 -19.21
N ASN A 290 11.88 -4.25 -18.27
CA ASN A 290 12.55 -5.17 -17.34
C ASN A 290 11.69 -5.56 -16.14
N SER A 291 10.73 -4.72 -15.74
CA SER A 291 9.80 -5.03 -14.67
C SER A 291 8.36 -4.95 -15.17
N ASN A 292 7.53 -5.88 -14.69
CA ASN A 292 6.15 -5.96 -15.12
C ASN A 292 5.20 -5.76 -13.94
N TRP A 293 4.31 -4.78 -14.07
CA TRP A 293 3.25 -4.47 -13.10
C TRP A 293 1.85 -4.82 -13.62
N ARG A 294 1.75 -5.56 -14.72
CA ARG A 294 0.49 -5.94 -15.37
C ARG A 294 0.04 -7.36 -15.03
N GLY A 295 0.27 -7.81 -13.79
CA GLY A 295 -0.25 -9.09 -13.31
C GLY A 295 0.59 -9.86 -12.31
N PRO A 296 1.93 -9.72 -12.29
CA PRO A 296 2.77 -10.43 -11.33
C PRO A 296 2.46 -10.12 -9.87
N VAL A 297 2.92 -11.00 -8.99
CA VAL A 297 2.88 -10.82 -7.54
C VAL A 297 4.19 -10.17 -7.08
N TRP A 298 4.05 -9.04 -6.38
CA TRP A 298 5.15 -8.25 -5.85
C TRP A 298 5.14 -8.29 -4.32
N PHE A 299 6.24 -8.74 -3.71
CA PHE A 299 6.35 -8.87 -2.25
C PHE A 299 6.13 -7.56 -1.49
N PRO A 300 6.75 -6.41 -1.87
CA PRO A 300 6.58 -5.17 -1.12
C PRO A 300 5.12 -4.73 -0.99
N LEU A 301 4.34 -4.77 -2.07
CA LEU A 301 2.94 -4.36 -2.05
C LEU A 301 2.08 -5.32 -1.22
N ASN A 302 2.30 -6.63 -1.38
CA ASN A 302 1.61 -7.64 -0.58
C ASN A 302 1.94 -7.50 0.91
N PHE A 303 3.19 -7.21 1.26
CA PHE A 303 3.61 -7.00 2.63
C PHE A 303 2.93 -5.78 3.27
N LEU A 304 2.87 -4.66 2.54
CA LEU A 304 2.20 -3.45 3.03
C LEU A 304 0.68 -3.64 3.15
N LEU A 305 0.07 -4.40 2.24
CA LEU A 305 -1.35 -4.76 2.34
C LEU A 305 -1.62 -5.59 3.61
N ILE A 306 -0.80 -6.60 3.87
CA ILE A 306 -0.90 -7.43 5.08
C ILE A 306 -0.78 -6.57 6.35
N GLU A 307 0.21 -5.68 6.43
CA GLU A 307 0.34 -4.76 7.57
C GLU A 307 -0.87 -3.81 7.71
N ALA A 308 -1.44 -3.37 6.60
CA ALA A 308 -2.64 -2.55 6.63
C ALA A 308 -3.84 -3.31 7.19
N LEU A 309 -4.06 -4.55 6.74
CA LEU A 309 -5.12 -5.43 7.24
C LEU A 309 -4.99 -5.68 8.75
N GLU A 310 -3.78 -5.90 9.26
CA GLU A 310 -3.52 -6.03 10.70
C GLU A 310 -3.91 -4.77 11.48
N LYS A 311 -3.58 -3.57 10.95
CA LYS A 311 -3.96 -2.29 11.58
C LYS A 311 -5.48 -2.09 11.56
N TYR A 312 -6.14 -2.42 10.46
CA TYR A 312 -7.61 -2.41 10.39
C TYR A 312 -8.21 -3.41 11.37
N HIS A 313 -7.68 -4.64 11.44
CA HIS A 313 -8.13 -5.62 12.43
C HIS A 313 -7.91 -5.14 13.86
N HIS A 314 -6.76 -4.51 14.15
CA HIS A 314 -6.48 -3.97 15.48
C HIS A 314 -7.56 -2.97 15.93
N PHE A 315 -8.16 -2.24 15.01
CA PHE A 315 -9.24 -1.29 15.27
C PHE A 315 -10.62 -1.96 15.25
N TYR A 316 -10.96 -2.63 14.15
CA TYR A 316 -12.32 -3.16 13.92
C TYR A 316 -12.59 -4.49 14.61
N ARG A 317 -11.57 -5.28 14.93
CA ARG A 317 -11.72 -6.65 15.45
C ARG A 317 -12.63 -7.47 14.54
N ASP A 318 -13.61 -8.19 15.13
CA ASP A 318 -14.57 -9.02 14.40
C ASP A 318 -15.78 -8.24 13.84
N ALA A 319 -15.83 -6.90 14.08
CA ALA A 319 -16.87 -6.05 13.51
C ALA A 319 -16.75 -5.90 11.98
N VAL A 320 -15.59 -6.21 11.40
CA VAL A 320 -15.38 -6.28 9.94
C VAL A 320 -14.97 -7.70 9.58
N GLN A 321 -15.83 -8.35 8.81
CA GLN A 321 -15.56 -9.65 8.20
C GLN A 321 -15.82 -9.55 6.69
N VAL A 322 -15.05 -10.28 5.91
CA VAL A 322 -15.13 -10.35 4.45
C VAL A 322 -15.02 -11.80 4.00
N GLU A 323 -15.60 -12.13 2.86
CA GLU A 323 -15.37 -13.44 2.25
C GLU A 323 -13.94 -13.55 1.74
N CYS A 324 -13.28 -14.66 2.03
CA CYS A 324 -11.93 -14.96 1.55
C CYS A 324 -11.78 -16.44 1.22
N PRO A 325 -11.67 -16.82 -0.09
CA PRO A 325 -11.85 -15.98 -1.29
C PRO A 325 -13.28 -15.39 -1.41
N THR A 326 -13.38 -14.29 -2.18
CA THR A 326 -14.68 -13.69 -2.51
C THR A 326 -15.57 -14.70 -3.22
N GLY A 327 -16.85 -14.80 -2.82
CA GLY A 327 -17.82 -15.77 -3.35
C GLY A 327 -17.72 -17.17 -2.75
N SER A 328 -16.80 -17.42 -1.81
CA SER A 328 -16.65 -18.74 -1.15
C SER A 328 -17.69 -19.01 -0.05
N GLY A 329 -18.36 -17.98 0.44
CA GLY A 329 -19.18 -18.04 1.65
C GLY A 329 -18.38 -18.13 2.96
N GLN A 330 -17.05 -18.20 2.91
CA GLN A 330 -16.18 -18.27 4.08
C GLN A 330 -15.84 -16.87 4.59
N LEU A 331 -16.49 -16.44 5.67
CA LEU A 331 -16.20 -15.16 6.30
C LEU A 331 -14.94 -15.24 7.16
N MET A 332 -14.07 -14.27 6.99
CA MET A 332 -12.82 -14.08 7.74
C MET A 332 -12.75 -12.65 8.28
N ASN A 333 -12.25 -12.48 9.51
CA ASN A 333 -11.84 -11.16 9.98
C ASN A 333 -10.52 -10.75 9.29
N LEU A 334 -10.14 -9.47 9.42
CA LEU A 334 -9.01 -8.94 8.64
C LEU A 334 -7.65 -9.50 9.06
N ASP A 335 -7.50 -10.01 10.30
CA ASP A 335 -6.30 -10.75 10.70
C ASP A 335 -6.24 -12.10 10.00
N GLN A 336 -7.33 -12.85 9.97
CA GLN A 336 -7.41 -14.14 9.26
C GLN A 336 -7.11 -13.97 7.77
N VAL A 337 -7.62 -12.89 7.14
CA VAL A 337 -7.26 -12.53 5.75
C VAL A 337 -5.76 -12.26 5.61
N ALA A 338 -5.18 -11.48 6.53
CA ALA A 338 -3.74 -11.21 6.54
C ALA A 338 -2.92 -12.52 6.63
N GLN A 339 -3.34 -13.47 7.46
CA GLN A 339 -2.69 -14.78 7.58
C GLN A 339 -2.85 -15.63 6.30
N GLU A 340 -4.01 -15.57 5.65
CA GLU A 340 -4.20 -16.29 4.37
C GLU A 340 -3.27 -15.72 3.28
N LEU A 341 -3.14 -14.40 3.18
CA LEU A 341 -2.19 -13.79 2.25
C LEU A 341 -0.74 -14.18 2.57
N ARG A 342 -0.36 -14.23 3.86
CA ARG A 342 0.97 -14.73 4.26
C ARG A 342 1.20 -16.18 3.84
N ARG A 343 0.20 -17.06 4.02
CA ARG A 343 0.31 -18.46 3.59
C ARG A 343 0.51 -18.58 2.07
N ARG A 344 -0.24 -17.79 1.29
CA ARG A 344 -0.12 -17.77 -0.17
C ARG A 344 1.29 -17.32 -0.60
N LEU A 345 1.83 -16.27 -0.01
CA LEU A 345 3.21 -15.81 -0.27
C LEU A 345 4.26 -16.84 0.17
N ALA A 346 4.10 -17.45 1.34
CA ALA A 346 5.04 -18.45 1.85
C ALA A 346 5.09 -19.71 0.97
N ARG A 347 3.98 -20.10 0.34
CA ARG A 347 3.92 -21.23 -0.60
C ARG A 347 4.90 -21.12 -1.75
N LEU A 348 5.27 -19.89 -2.17
CA LEU A 348 6.29 -19.68 -3.21
C LEU A 348 7.61 -20.39 -2.89
N PHE A 349 7.97 -20.47 -1.61
CA PHE A 349 9.24 -21.02 -1.12
C PHE A 349 9.09 -22.39 -0.46
N GLN A 350 7.89 -22.88 -0.27
CA GLN A 350 7.65 -24.20 0.33
C GLN A 350 7.81 -25.32 -0.71
N PRO A 351 8.60 -26.36 -0.43
CA PRO A 351 8.73 -27.51 -1.33
C PRO A 351 7.46 -28.37 -1.31
N ASP A 352 7.08 -28.89 -2.45
CA ASP A 352 6.10 -29.96 -2.57
C ASP A 352 6.73 -31.33 -2.18
N ALA A 353 5.94 -32.40 -2.25
CA ALA A 353 6.40 -33.75 -1.93
C ALA A 353 7.59 -34.24 -2.82
N ALA A 354 7.80 -33.61 -3.96
CA ALA A 354 8.93 -33.89 -4.86
C ALA A 354 10.10 -32.90 -4.69
N GLY A 355 10.07 -32.05 -3.66
CA GLY A 355 11.10 -31.04 -3.40
C GLY A 355 11.03 -29.79 -4.30
N ARG A 356 10.01 -29.67 -5.13
CA ARG A 356 9.86 -28.55 -6.07
C ARG A 356 9.19 -27.35 -5.39
N ARG A 357 9.70 -26.17 -5.64
CA ARG A 357 9.13 -24.90 -5.14
C ARG A 357 8.56 -24.08 -6.31
N PRO A 358 7.39 -23.43 -6.16
CA PRO A 358 6.83 -22.60 -7.22
C PRO A 358 7.82 -21.54 -7.74
N CYS A 359 8.56 -20.88 -6.83
CA CYS A 359 9.52 -19.84 -7.20
C CYS A 359 10.62 -20.31 -8.17
N HIS A 360 10.89 -21.60 -8.27
CA HIS A 360 11.89 -22.15 -9.17
C HIS A 360 11.33 -22.54 -10.56
N GLY A 361 10.02 -22.36 -10.80
CA GLY A 361 9.40 -22.50 -12.11
C GLY A 361 9.50 -23.88 -12.75
N GLY A 362 9.68 -24.94 -11.95
CA GLY A 362 9.80 -26.32 -12.45
C GLY A 362 11.20 -26.71 -12.94
N ASP A 363 12.24 -25.89 -12.76
CA ASP A 363 13.62 -26.25 -13.06
C ASP A 363 14.08 -27.42 -12.15
N PRO A 364 14.40 -28.61 -12.74
CA PRO A 364 14.71 -29.80 -11.97
C PRO A 364 15.97 -29.67 -11.12
N ARG A 365 16.89 -28.76 -11.45
CA ARG A 365 18.13 -28.54 -10.69
C ARG A 365 17.82 -28.17 -9.24
N PHE A 366 16.83 -27.32 -9.02
CA PHE A 366 16.46 -26.86 -7.68
C PHE A 366 15.69 -27.90 -6.85
N ALA A 367 15.30 -29.03 -7.45
CA ALA A 367 14.66 -30.12 -6.71
C ALA A 367 15.62 -31.29 -6.46
N ALA A 368 16.48 -31.63 -7.44
CA ALA A 368 17.26 -32.87 -7.46
C ALA A 368 18.76 -32.68 -7.27
N ASP A 369 19.35 -31.59 -7.76
CA ASP A 369 20.79 -31.35 -7.67
C ASP A 369 21.21 -30.99 -6.24
N PRO A 370 22.14 -31.76 -5.62
CA PRO A 370 22.58 -31.51 -4.25
C PRO A 370 23.22 -30.15 -4.03
N HIS A 371 23.75 -29.49 -5.06
CA HIS A 371 24.34 -28.15 -4.97
C HIS A 371 23.28 -27.02 -5.04
N TRP A 372 22.08 -27.30 -5.57
CA TRP A 372 21.03 -26.30 -5.82
C TRP A 372 19.78 -26.46 -4.97
N ARG A 373 19.43 -27.68 -4.55
CA ARG A 373 18.15 -28.00 -3.89
C ARG A 373 17.88 -27.23 -2.60
N ASP A 374 18.96 -26.83 -1.91
CA ASP A 374 18.88 -26.13 -0.63
C ASP A 374 19.06 -24.61 -0.80
N LEU A 375 19.20 -24.11 -2.04
CA LEU A 375 19.34 -22.70 -2.33
C LEU A 375 17.96 -22.07 -2.61
N LEU A 376 17.73 -20.89 -2.05
CA LEU A 376 16.56 -20.07 -2.32
C LEU A 376 17.00 -18.81 -3.06
N LEU A 377 16.33 -18.54 -4.19
CA LEU A 377 16.50 -17.30 -4.93
C LEU A 377 15.36 -16.35 -4.59
N PHE A 378 15.71 -15.14 -4.22
CA PHE A 378 14.76 -14.07 -3.93
C PHE A 378 14.54 -13.25 -5.21
N HIS A 379 13.74 -13.78 -6.11
CA HIS A 379 13.42 -13.14 -7.38
C HIS A 379 12.76 -11.78 -7.17
N GLU A 380 12.89 -10.90 -8.13
CA GLU A 380 12.36 -9.54 -8.08
C GLU A 380 10.84 -9.52 -7.94
N TYR A 381 10.14 -10.36 -8.71
CA TYR A 381 8.70 -10.59 -8.65
C TYR A 381 8.36 -12.02 -9.08
N PHE A 382 7.09 -12.39 -9.01
CA PHE A 382 6.64 -13.76 -9.28
C PHE A 382 5.48 -13.76 -10.26
N HIS A 383 5.44 -14.74 -11.13
CA HIS A 383 4.37 -14.92 -12.09
C HIS A 383 3.00 -14.99 -11.39
N GLY A 384 2.02 -14.22 -11.88
CA GLY A 384 0.73 -14.04 -11.24
C GLY A 384 -0.09 -15.32 -11.07
N ASP A 385 0.11 -16.34 -11.90
CA ASP A 385 -0.69 -17.55 -11.88
C ASP A 385 0.08 -18.78 -11.39
N ASP A 386 1.32 -19.01 -11.81
CA ASP A 386 2.10 -20.21 -11.46
C ASP A 386 3.18 -19.98 -10.38
N GLY A 387 3.46 -18.73 -10.02
CA GLY A 387 4.37 -18.39 -8.94
C GLY A 387 5.86 -18.52 -9.27
N ARG A 388 6.26 -18.80 -10.53
CA ARG A 388 7.68 -18.84 -10.87
C ARG A 388 8.33 -17.47 -10.70
N GLY A 389 9.58 -17.46 -10.25
CA GLY A 389 10.36 -16.23 -10.07
C GLY A 389 10.73 -15.60 -11.41
N LEU A 390 10.68 -14.27 -11.46
CA LEU A 390 10.87 -13.45 -12.64
C LEU A 390 11.72 -12.21 -12.31
N GLY A 391 12.13 -11.49 -13.35
CA GLY A 391 12.99 -10.32 -13.21
C GLY A 391 14.39 -10.69 -12.74
N ALA A 392 15.02 -9.84 -11.93
CA ALA A 392 16.30 -10.16 -11.33
C ALA A 392 16.20 -11.39 -10.44
N SER A 393 17.13 -12.34 -10.61
CA SER A 393 17.09 -13.64 -9.90
C SER A 393 17.38 -13.52 -8.40
N HIS A 394 17.89 -12.38 -7.93
CA HIS A 394 18.21 -12.17 -6.54
C HIS A 394 18.05 -10.71 -6.12
N GLN A 395 16.82 -10.31 -5.77
CA GLN A 395 16.46 -8.96 -5.29
C GLN A 395 16.07 -9.01 -3.80
N THR A 396 17.09 -9.12 -2.93
CA THR A 396 16.90 -9.26 -1.49
C THR A 396 16.23 -8.05 -0.83
N GLY A 397 16.42 -6.85 -1.36
CA GLY A 397 15.78 -5.63 -0.84
C GLY A 397 14.26 -5.70 -0.83
N TRP A 398 13.66 -6.54 -1.67
CA TRP A 398 12.21 -6.69 -1.78
C TRP A 398 11.74 -8.04 -1.27
N THR A 399 12.28 -9.12 -1.81
CA THR A 399 11.74 -10.46 -1.62
C THR A 399 12.28 -11.15 -0.37
N ALA A 400 13.36 -10.67 0.25
CA ALA A 400 13.78 -11.16 1.57
C ALA A 400 12.77 -10.85 2.69
N LEU A 401 11.75 -10.01 2.44
CA LEU A 401 10.56 -9.91 3.28
C LEU A 401 9.88 -11.29 3.52
N ALA A 402 10.14 -12.27 2.65
CA ALA A 402 9.70 -13.65 2.84
C ALA A 402 10.12 -14.22 4.20
N ALA A 403 11.34 -13.90 4.69
CA ALA A 403 11.80 -14.33 6.00
C ALA A 403 10.89 -13.79 7.12
N ARG A 404 10.45 -12.54 7.00
CA ARG A 404 9.50 -11.93 7.95
C ARG A 404 8.13 -12.56 7.86
N ILE A 405 7.63 -12.82 6.64
CA ILE A 405 6.33 -13.47 6.39
C ILE A 405 6.28 -14.84 7.09
N VAL A 406 7.32 -15.67 6.89
CA VAL A 406 7.40 -17.00 7.51
C VAL A 406 7.48 -16.92 9.03
N ASN A 407 8.31 -16.03 9.57
CA ASN A 407 8.42 -15.85 11.02
C ASN A 407 7.09 -15.42 11.68
N ASP A 408 6.33 -14.54 11.02
CA ASP A 408 5.04 -14.08 11.54
C ASP A 408 3.98 -15.18 11.46
N LEU A 409 4.00 -16.03 10.42
CA LEU A 409 3.13 -17.21 10.34
C LEU A 409 3.38 -18.20 11.48
N VAL A 410 4.64 -18.51 11.77
CA VAL A 410 5.00 -19.43 12.87
C VAL A 410 4.48 -18.88 14.20
N LYS A 411 4.74 -17.62 14.50
CA LYS A 411 4.26 -16.98 15.74
C LYS A 411 2.73 -17.00 15.86
N TRP A 412 2.04 -16.78 14.76
CA TRP A 412 0.58 -16.82 14.76
C TRP A 412 0.05 -18.24 15.04
N GLN A 413 0.66 -19.27 14.44
CA GLN A 413 0.31 -20.68 14.68
C GLN A 413 0.57 -21.10 16.14
N GLU A 414 1.70 -20.68 16.72
CA GLU A 414 2.01 -20.93 18.13
C GLU A 414 1.00 -20.28 19.06
N SER A 415 0.58 -19.05 18.77
CA SER A 415 -0.45 -18.35 19.55
C SER A 415 -1.82 -19.02 19.46
N ALA A 416 -2.19 -19.53 18.28
CA ALA A 416 -3.45 -20.21 18.06
C ALA A 416 -3.48 -21.62 18.69
N ALA A 417 -2.34 -22.29 18.80
CA ALA A 417 -2.22 -23.61 19.43
C ALA A 417 -2.16 -23.57 20.96
N GLY A 418 -1.86 -22.38 21.55
CA GLY A 418 -1.80 -22.16 23.00
C GLY A 418 -3.12 -21.76 23.65
N HIS A 419 -4.15 -21.63 22.85
CA HIS A 419 -5.56 -21.38 23.27
C HIS A 419 -6.44 -22.58 22.93
#